data_ef1b8e7d88f9e6e0aff8f59c050317d0
#
_entry.id   ef1b8e7d88f9e6e0aff8f59c050317d0
#
_cell.length_a   1.000
_cell.length_b   1.000
_cell.length_c   1.000
_cell.angle_alpha   90.00
_cell.angle_beta   90.00
_cell.angle_gamma   90.00
#
_symmetry.space_group_name_H-M   'P 1'
#
loop_
_entity.id
_entity.type
_entity.pdbx_description
1 polymer ?
#
loop_
_entity_poly.entity_id
_entity_poly.type
_entity_poly.pdbx_seq_one_letter_code
_entity_poly.pdbx_strand_id
1 'polypeptide(L)'
;MISVTDYQAHDGLGLAALVARGEVSASELLDAALARAEAVNPRINAIVITMHDEARARAAQPLTGPFAGVPFLIKDIIQDYAGVPTTAGSRAIDYVPDTHAEITARFLASGVVVFGKTSTPELALKGITESRRWGATRNPWDLTRTPGGSSGGAAAAVASGIVPLAGANDGGGSIRIPAACCGLFGLRPSRGRVPLGPRLGEAWEGASSDLVVSRSVRDSAAMLDAIHGADVGAPFEIRPPERPYLDEVGRDPGRLRIAFTTRSPIDTAVDPACVRAVTETATLLQSLGHHVEQAEPEIDGTQLAQDFLTMYMGQVAADIAHWGAVAGAREVDFEPDTRVLGLLGRTLKAGDYVLARRRWNVYARALGRFHQRYALYLTPTLACPPVAIGALELPRWQRAAQHLLLALGAGRLLHGSGIVEQLARESLAKVPFTQLANLTGTPAMSVPLHTTDDGLPIGVQFIAAFGREDLLLRLAGQLERAKPWAQRRPAL
;
A
#
# COMPACT_ATOMS: atom_id res chain seq x y z
N MET A 1 9.42 30.81 11.54
CA MET A 1 8.72 29.55 11.91
C MET A 1 7.46 29.44 11.06
N ILE A 2 7.29 28.33 10.33
CA ILE A 2 6.09 28.09 9.50
C ILE A 2 4.92 27.72 10.40
N SER A 3 3.72 28.23 10.12
CA SER A 3 2.51 27.79 10.81
C SER A 3 2.09 26.38 10.37
N VAL A 4 1.37 25.64 11.22
CA VAL A 4 0.82 24.31 10.83
C VAL A 4 -0.11 24.44 9.63
N THR A 5 -0.87 25.51 9.52
CA THR A 5 -1.76 25.78 8.38
C THR A 5 -0.98 25.95 7.09
N ASP A 6 0.08 26.77 7.11
CA ASP A 6 0.92 27.00 5.92
C ASP A 6 1.70 25.73 5.55
N TYR A 7 2.22 25.00 6.55
CA TYR A 7 2.85 23.68 6.34
C TYR A 7 1.90 22.72 5.60
N GLN A 8 0.65 22.63 6.04
CA GLN A 8 -0.34 21.74 5.44
C GLN A 8 -0.84 22.22 4.06
N ALA A 9 -0.72 23.51 3.73
CA ALA A 9 -1.12 24.05 2.43
C ALA A 9 -0.25 23.53 1.28
N HIS A 10 0.98 23.08 1.58
CA HIS A 10 1.93 22.57 0.60
C HIS A 10 1.92 21.04 0.54
N ASP A 11 2.26 20.48 -0.62
CA ASP A 11 2.69 19.09 -0.79
C ASP A 11 4.22 18.99 -0.58
N GLY A 12 4.78 17.78 -0.73
CA GLY A 12 6.20 17.55 -0.45
C GLY A 12 7.14 18.40 -1.29
N LEU A 13 6.91 18.45 -2.61
CA LEU A 13 7.71 19.29 -3.51
C LEU A 13 7.52 20.79 -3.20
N GLY A 14 6.34 21.20 -2.79
CA GLY A 14 6.07 22.58 -2.35
C GLY A 14 6.86 22.95 -1.11
N LEU A 15 6.93 22.04 -0.09
CA LEU A 15 7.74 22.25 1.11
C LEU A 15 9.25 22.29 0.78
N ALA A 16 9.72 21.36 -0.06
CA ALA A 16 11.13 21.36 -0.51
C ALA A 16 11.50 22.67 -1.24
N ALA A 17 10.57 23.21 -2.04
CA ALA A 17 10.79 24.49 -2.73
C ALA A 17 10.89 25.67 -1.75
N LEU A 18 10.15 25.67 -0.63
CA LEU A 18 10.31 26.70 0.42
C LEU A 18 11.71 26.62 1.06
N VAL A 19 12.19 25.40 1.33
CA VAL A 19 13.55 25.19 1.87
C VAL A 19 14.61 25.67 0.87
N ALA A 20 14.48 25.31 -0.40
CA ALA A 20 15.40 25.69 -1.46
C ALA A 20 15.50 27.21 -1.65
N ARG A 21 14.41 27.96 -1.40
CA ARG A 21 14.40 29.44 -1.44
C ARG A 21 14.86 30.09 -0.13
N GLY A 22 15.16 29.30 0.91
CA GLY A 22 15.53 29.81 2.23
C GLY A 22 14.37 30.48 2.99
N GLU A 23 13.12 30.24 2.60
CA GLU A 23 11.94 30.80 3.27
C GLU A 23 11.65 30.05 4.58
N VAL A 24 12.01 28.76 4.64
CA VAL A 24 11.95 27.93 5.84
C VAL A 24 13.17 27.00 5.89
N SER A 25 13.58 26.58 7.08
CA SER A 25 14.61 25.57 7.26
C SER A 25 14.00 24.15 7.37
N ALA A 26 14.82 23.11 7.13
CA ALA A 26 14.42 21.73 7.36
C ALA A 26 14.01 21.48 8.83
N SER A 27 14.68 22.13 9.78
CA SER A 27 14.35 22.04 11.21
C SER A 27 12.98 22.66 11.51
N GLU A 28 12.62 23.78 10.90
CA GLU A 28 11.30 24.39 11.08
C GLU A 28 10.18 23.53 10.48
N LEU A 29 10.42 22.86 9.36
CA LEU A 29 9.48 21.89 8.78
C LEU A 29 9.31 20.68 9.68
N LEU A 30 10.42 20.16 10.25
CA LEU A 30 10.38 19.05 11.18
C LEU A 30 9.60 19.43 12.44
N ASP A 31 9.83 20.62 13.01
CA ASP A 31 9.12 21.08 14.22
C ASP A 31 7.61 21.22 13.94
N ALA A 32 7.21 21.71 12.77
CA ALA A 32 5.80 21.77 12.38
C ALA A 32 5.17 20.36 12.25
N ALA A 33 5.90 19.40 11.67
CA ALA A 33 5.46 18.02 11.56
C ALA A 33 5.33 17.33 12.93
N LEU A 34 6.31 17.54 13.82
CA LEU A 34 6.31 17.02 15.19
C LEU A 34 5.15 17.61 16.01
N ALA A 35 4.93 18.91 15.94
CA ALA A 35 3.82 19.57 16.63
C ALA A 35 2.46 19.03 16.13
N ARG A 36 2.31 18.81 14.81
CA ARG A 36 1.10 18.20 14.27
C ARG A 36 0.94 16.73 14.69
N ALA A 37 2.04 15.96 14.73
CA ALA A 37 2.03 14.58 15.19
C ALA A 37 1.61 14.51 16.68
N GLU A 38 2.17 15.35 17.53
CA GLU A 38 1.81 15.42 18.94
C GLU A 38 0.31 15.72 19.15
N ALA A 39 -0.24 16.63 18.37
CA ALA A 39 -1.65 17.01 18.46
C ALA A 39 -2.62 15.90 18.01
N VAL A 40 -2.27 15.08 16.99
CA VAL A 40 -3.24 14.17 16.37
C VAL A 40 -2.93 12.69 16.55
N ASN A 41 -1.65 12.29 16.66
CA ASN A 41 -1.27 10.88 16.75
C ASN A 41 -1.89 10.13 17.95
N PRO A 42 -2.10 10.74 19.13
CA PRO A 42 -2.81 10.08 20.23
C PRO A 42 -4.24 9.63 19.86
N ARG A 43 -4.88 10.30 18.89
CA ARG A 43 -6.24 9.98 18.44
C ARG A 43 -6.26 8.96 17.32
N ILE A 44 -5.24 8.96 16.42
CA ILE A 44 -5.23 8.12 15.22
C ILE A 44 -4.28 6.93 15.31
N ASN A 45 -3.29 6.93 16.20
CA ASN A 45 -2.30 5.86 16.39
C ASN A 45 -1.59 5.46 15.08
N ALA A 46 -1.11 6.45 14.34
CA ALA A 46 -0.47 6.26 13.05
C ALA A 46 1.05 6.02 13.16
N ILE A 47 1.74 6.73 14.08
CA ILE A 47 3.18 6.64 14.33
C ILE A 47 3.39 5.81 15.58
N VAL A 48 4.18 4.74 15.48
CA VAL A 48 4.37 3.75 16.54
C VAL A 48 5.82 3.65 17.04
N ILE A 49 6.77 4.12 16.26
CA ILE A 49 8.18 4.26 16.64
C ILE A 49 8.62 5.67 16.29
N THR A 50 9.16 6.41 17.25
CA THR A 50 9.67 7.77 17.06
C THR A 50 11.18 7.74 16.83
N MET A 51 11.68 8.67 15.99
CA MET A 51 13.08 8.80 15.61
C MET A 51 13.45 10.29 15.63
N HIS A 52 13.15 10.95 16.77
CA HIS A 52 13.25 12.41 16.88
C HIS A 52 14.71 12.89 16.89
N ASP A 53 15.62 12.15 17.53
CA ASP A 53 17.03 12.53 17.62
C ASP A 53 17.73 12.38 16.26
N GLU A 54 17.47 11.25 15.57
CA GLU A 54 17.96 11.01 14.19
C GLU A 54 17.44 12.08 13.23
N ALA A 55 16.15 12.43 13.35
CA ALA A 55 15.53 13.45 12.51
C ALA A 55 16.12 14.83 12.76
N ARG A 56 16.32 15.23 14.01
CA ARG A 56 16.92 16.53 14.36
C ARG A 56 18.38 16.61 13.88
N ALA A 57 19.16 15.54 14.10
CA ALA A 57 20.54 15.46 13.61
C ALA A 57 20.61 15.60 12.10
N ARG A 58 19.67 14.97 11.37
CA ARG A 58 19.60 15.04 9.92
C ARG A 58 19.14 16.42 9.42
N ALA A 59 18.10 16.99 10.03
CA ALA A 59 17.55 18.29 9.63
C ALA A 59 18.56 19.45 9.83
N ALA A 60 19.54 19.27 10.70
CA ALA A 60 20.63 20.24 10.91
C ALA A 60 21.73 20.20 9.84
N GLN A 61 21.72 19.20 8.95
CA GLN A 61 22.73 19.03 7.89
C GLN A 61 22.24 19.64 6.57
N PRO A 62 23.15 20.04 5.67
CA PRO A 62 22.78 20.36 4.30
C PRO A 62 22.16 19.12 3.62
N LEU A 63 20.96 19.27 3.09
CA LEU A 63 20.24 18.19 2.41
C LEU A 63 20.10 18.51 0.92
N THR A 64 20.18 17.48 0.09
CA THR A 64 20.03 17.55 -1.36
C THR A 64 18.96 16.55 -1.83
N GLY A 65 18.46 16.75 -3.05
CA GLY A 65 17.44 15.89 -3.63
C GLY A 65 16.08 16.60 -3.74
N PRO A 66 15.11 15.98 -4.44
CA PRO A 66 13.83 16.62 -4.74
C PRO A 66 12.96 16.92 -3.50
N PHE A 67 13.21 16.24 -2.39
CA PHE A 67 12.49 16.42 -1.12
C PHE A 67 13.42 16.92 0.00
N ALA A 68 14.44 17.70 -0.33
CA ALA A 68 15.39 18.21 0.66
C ALA A 68 14.68 18.93 1.82
N GLY A 69 14.83 18.41 3.04
CA GLY A 69 14.27 18.95 4.27
C GLY A 69 12.81 18.58 4.56
N VAL A 70 12.14 17.81 3.70
CA VAL A 70 10.73 17.42 3.89
C VAL A 70 10.62 16.34 4.99
N PRO A 71 9.79 16.52 6.03
CA PRO A 71 9.50 15.51 7.03
C PRO A 71 8.83 14.27 6.41
N PHE A 72 9.27 13.09 6.83
CA PHE A 72 8.86 11.83 6.24
C PHE A 72 8.70 10.74 7.29
N LEU A 73 7.86 9.75 6.98
CA LEU A 73 7.67 8.55 7.80
C LEU A 73 7.87 7.31 6.93
N ILE A 74 8.51 6.29 7.49
CA ILE A 74 8.68 4.99 6.87
C ILE A 74 7.75 3.95 7.51
N LYS A 75 7.47 2.85 6.82
CA LYS A 75 6.62 1.78 7.34
C LYS A 75 7.41 0.86 8.25
N ASP A 76 6.78 0.36 9.33
CA ASP A 76 7.40 -0.57 10.31
C ASP A 76 7.52 -2.01 9.78
N ILE A 77 7.84 -2.19 8.51
CA ILE A 77 8.19 -3.47 7.88
C ILE A 77 8.90 -3.21 6.55
N ILE A 78 9.91 -3.99 6.21
CA ILE A 78 10.71 -3.94 4.96
C ILE A 78 11.56 -2.66 4.85
N GLN A 79 11.05 -1.50 5.24
CA GLN A 79 11.74 -0.21 5.19
C GLN A 79 12.68 -0.05 6.40
N ASP A 80 13.63 -0.96 6.53
CA ASP A 80 14.56 -1.01 7.64
C ASP A 80 15.45 0.24 7.69
N TYR A 81 15.57 0.84 8.87
CA TYR A 81 16.48 1.94 9.16
C TYR A 81 17.55 1.45 10.14
N ALA A 82 18.84 1.54 9.77
CA ALA A 82 19.94 1.04 10.59
C ALA A 82 19.92 1.61 12.01
N GLY A 83 20.04 0.76 13.01
CA GLY A 83 20.02 1.13 14.43
C GLY A 83 18.62 1.39 15.01
N VAL A 84 17.53 1.33 14.21
CA VAL A 84 16.17 1.57 14.69
C VAL A 84 15.34 0.30 14.58
N PRO A 85 14.64 -0.14 15.64
CA PRO A 85 13.86 -1.37 15.60
C PRO A 85 12.85 -1.43 14.45
N THR A 86 12.70 -2.61 13.85
CA THR A 86 11.62 -3.01 12.95
C THR A 86 10.83 -4.12 13.62
N THR A 87 9.53 -3.94 13.80
CA THR A 87 8.68 -4.87 14.56
C THR A 87 7.69 -5.61 13.67
N ALA A 88 7.52 -5.19 12.43
CA ALA A 88 6.52 -5.71 11.50
C ALA A 88 5.10 -5.79 12.14
N GLY A 89 4.76 -4.87 13.05
CA GLY A 89 3.51 -4.86 13.80
C GLY A 89 3.33 -6.05 14.75
N SER A 90 4.36 -6.88 14.97
CA SER A 90 4.30 -8.13 15.73
C SER A 90 4.89 -7.99 17.13
N ARG A 91 4.31 -8.70 18.10
CA ARG A 91 4.92 -8.88 19.44
C ARG A 91 6.08 -9.85 19.42
N ALA A 92 6.17 -10.69 18.39
CA ALA A 92 7.21 -11.69 18.24
C ALA A 92 8.53 -11.11 17.71
N ILE A 93 8.52 -9.89 17.16
CA ILE A 93 9.65 -9.35 16.42
C ILE A 93 10.13 -8.04 17.06
N ASP A 94 11.39 -8.04 17.49
CA ASP A 94 12.16 -6.87 17.90
C ASP A 94 13.53 -6.95 17.21
N TYR A 95 13.55 -6.70 15.90
CA TYR A 95 14.74 -6.76 15.08
C TYR A 95 15.33 -5.37 14.89
N VAL A 96 16.60 -5.19 15.22
CA VAL A 96 17.35 -3.95 14.95
C VAL A 96 18.31 -4.19 13.79
N PRO A 97 18.02 -3.64 12.60
CA PRO A 97 18.90 -3.79 11.44
C PRO A 97 20.22 -3.02 11.64
N ASP A 98 21.31 -3.57 11.13
CA ASP A 98 22.63 -2.93 11.10
C ASP A 98 22.85 -2.08 9.83
N THR A 99 22.01 -2.28 8.82
CA THR A 99 22.06 -1.58 7.53
C THR A 99 20.66 -1.06 7.16
N HIS A 100 20.62 0.04 6.38
CA HIS A 100 19.37 0.48 5.76
C HIS A 100 18.89 -0.52 4.70
N ALA A 101 17.58 -0.72 4.59
CA ALA A 101 17.01 -1.26 3.36
C ALA A 101 17.33 -0.31 2.20
N GLU A 102 17.54 -0.85 0.99
CA GLU A 102 17.85 -0.04 -0.19
C GLU A 102 16.79 1.03 -0.45
N ILE A 103 15.53 0.70 -0.26
CA ILE A 103 14.43 1.67 -0.39
C ILE A 103 14.56 2.80 0.64
N THR A 104 14.96 2.51 1.87
CA THR A 104 15.19 3.52 2.91
C THR A 104 16.39 4.40 2.57
N ALA A 105 17.47 3.80 2.07
CA ALA A 105 18.65 4.55 1.61
C ALA A 105 18.29 5.52 0.47
N ARG A 106 17.46 5.10 -0.49
CA ARG A 106 16.96 5.95 -1.58
C ARG A 106 15.99 7.03 -1.10
N PHE A 107 15.11 6.73 -0.14
CA PHE A 107 14.31 7.76 0.52
C PHE A 107 15.21 8.82 1.15
N LEU A 108 16.24 8.42 1.90
CA LEU A 108 17.20 9.35 2.48
C LEU A 108 17.95 10.14 1.41
N ALA A 109 18.35 9.51 0.30
CA ALA A 109 19.02 10.18 -0.81
C ALA A 109 18.11 11.21 -1.52
N SER A 110 16.78 11.05 -1.47
CA SER A 110 15.84 12.05 -1.96
C SER A 110 15.78 13.34 -1.13
N GLY A 111 16.45 13.36 0.05
CA GLY A 111 16.56 14.52 0.92
C GLY A 111 15.54 14.58 2.06
N VAL A 112 14.65 13.59 2.20
CA VAL A 112 13.64 13.58 3.27
C VAL A 112 14.26 13.45 4.67
N VAL A 113 13.55 13.95 5.66
CA VAL A 113 13.87 13.84 7.09
C VAL A 113 12.94 12.81 7.73
N VAL A 114 13.43 11.59 7.91
CA VAL A 114 12.66 10.50 8.55
C VAL A 114 12.62 10.72 10.05
N PHE A 115 11.42 10.83 10.64
CA PHE A 115 11.23 11.08 12.08
C PHE A 115 10.43 10.00 12.82
N GLY A 116 10.07 8.90 12.15
CA GLY A 116 9.39 7.78 12.78
C GLY A 116 8.93 6.70 11.82
N LYS A 117 8.40 5.61 12.41
CA LYS A 117 7.81 4.49 11.67
C LYS A 117 6.30 4.43 11.88
N THR A 118 5.59 4.12 10.81
CA THR A 118 4.12 4.04 10.79
C THR A 118 3.61 2.65 11.08
N SER A 119 2.45 2.58 11.72
CA SER A 119 1.77 1.34 12.10
C SER A 119 1.40 0.49 10.88
N THR A 120 1.51 -0.82 11.06
CA THR A 120 1.09 -1.87 10.14
C THR A 120 0.47 -3.02 10.92
N PRO A 121 -0.46 -3.82 10.38
CA PRO A 121 -0.86 -5.07 11.00
C PRO A 121 0.31 -6.05 11.01
N GLU A 122 0.24 -7.06 11.87
CA GLU A 122 1.29 -8.07 11.98
C GLU A 122 1.69 -8.63 10.61
N LEU A 123 3.00 -8.59 10.31
CA LEU A 123 3.62 -9.00 9.04
C LEU A 123 2.97 -8.39 7.79
N ALA A 124 2.27 -7.26 7.94
CA ALA A 124 1.51 -6.61 6.87
C ALA A 124 0.39 -7.48 6.24
N LEU A 125 -0.13 -8.45 6.97
CA LEU A 125 -1.00 -9.51 6.45
C LEU A 125 -2.48 -9.12 6.26
N LYS A 126 -2.93 -7.93 6.69
CA LYS A 126 -4.36 -7.57 6.65
C LYS A 126 -4.58 -6.29 5.84
N GLY A 127 -5.74 -6.21 5.18
CA GLY A 127 -6.22 -4.97 4.52
C GLY A 127 -6.76 -3.92 5.50
N ILE A 128 -6.52 -4.09 6.80
CA ILE A 128 -6.80 -3.18 7.92
C ILE A 128 -5.54 -3.02 8.75
N THR A 129 -5.45 -1.98 9.60
CA THR A 129 -4.29 -1.75 10.46
C THR A 129 -4.69 -1.82 11.93
N GLU A 130 -4.74 -3.04 12.44
CA GLU A 130 -5.16 -3.40 13.79
C GLU A 130 -4.23 -4.50 14.30
N SER A 131 -3.05 -4.15 14.85
CA SER A 131 -2.11 -5.11 15.41
C SER A 131 -2.29 -5.28 16.92
N ARG A 132 -2.00 -6.47 17.44
CA ARG A 132 -1.99 -6.69 18.89
C ARG A 132 -0.83 -5.97 19.60
N ARG A 133 0.22 -5.63 18.87
CA ARG A 133 1.36 -4.90 19.43
C ARG A 133 1.02 -3.44 19.68
N TRP A 134 0.47 -2.77 18.66
CA TRP A 134 0.30 -1.32 18.65
C TRP A 134 -1.15 -0.86 18.83
N GLY A 135 -2.11 -1.79 18.73
CA GLY A 135 -3.53 -1.47 18.70
C GLY A 135 -4.02 -1.04 17.31
N ALA A 136 -5.25 -0.56 17.26
CA ALA A 136 -5.87 -0.10 16.03
C ALA A 136 -5.38 1.30 15.62
N THR A 137 -5.00 1.46 14.36
CA THR A 137 -4.88 2.77 13.73
C THR A 137 -6.26 3.22 13.25
N ARG A 138 -6.57 4.50 13.45
CA ARG A 138 -7.89 5.06 13.18
C ARG A 138 -7.88 5.92 11.93
N ASN A 139 -8.96 5.84 11.17
CA ASN A 139 -9.14 6.66 9.98
C ASN A 139 -9.38 8.13 10.38
N PRO A 140 -8.59 9.08 9.87
CA PRO A 140 -8.77 10.50 10.18
C PRO A 140 -10.14 11.08 9.77
N TRP A 141 -10.82 10.47 8.80
CA TRP A 141 -12.17 10.89 8.37
C TRP A 141 -13.28 10.42 9.32
N ASP A 142 -13.09 9.29 9.98
CA ASP A 142 -13.96 8.74 11.01
C ASP A 142 -13.15 7.83 11.94
N LEU A 143 -12.93 8.29 13.17
CA LEU A 143 -12.08 7.60 14.14
C LEU A 143 -12.63 6.23 14.61
N THR A 144 -13.85 5.87 14.24
CA THR A 144 -14.43 4.55 14.52
C THR A 144 -14.11 3.52 13.44
N ARG A 145 -13.48 3.96 12.31
CA ARG A 145 -13.20 3.14 11.14
C ARG A 145 -11.71 2.92 10.93
N THR A 146 -11.40 1.86 10.16
CA THR A 146 -10.03 1.55 9.76
C THR A 146 -9.53 2.54 8.69
N PRO A 147 -8.27 2.94 8.67
CA PRO A 147 -7.64 3.65 7.57
C PRO A 147 -7.30 2.73 6.38
N GLY A 148 -7.76 1.46 6.42
CA GLY A 148 -7.28 0.42 5.52
C GLY A 148 -5.94 -0.16 5.96
N GLY A 149 -5.33 -0.97 5.11
CA GLY A 149 -4.07 -1.65 5.40
C GLY A 149 -3.42 -2.25 4.12
N SER A 150 -2.23 -2.71 4.31
CA SER A 150 -1.42 -2.74 5.54
C SER A 150 -0.66 -1.43 5.81
N SER A 151 -0.58 -0.45 4.91
CA SER A 151 0.07 0.85 5.14
C SER A 151 -0.90 1.89 5.71
N GLY A 152 -1.78 1.46 6.66
CA GLY A 152 -2.81 2.34 7.23
C GLY A 152 -2.23 3.45 8.10
N GLY A 153 -1.14 3.19 8.82
CA GLY A 153 -0.43 4.23 9.57
C GLY A 153 0.10 5.34 8.68
N ALA A 154 0.73 4.97 7.54
CA ALA A 154 1.19 5.93 6.54
C ALA A 154 0.05 6.78 5.99
N ALA A 155 -1.05 6.13 5.58
CA ALA A 155 -2.21 6.85 5.03
C ALA A 155 -2.89 7.75 6.07
N ALA A 156 -3.04 7.29 7.33
CA ALA A 156 -3.59 8.11 8.40
C ALA A 156 -2.71 9.32 8.70
N ALA A 157 -1.38 9.16 8.71
CA ALA A 157 -0.45 10.27 8.93
C ALA A 157 -0.52 11.32 7.80
N VAL A 158 -0.59 10.87 6.53
CA VAL A 158 -0.70 11.79 5.38
C VAL A 158 -2.06 12.48 5.36
N ALA A 159 -3.16 11.75 5.53
CA ALA A 159 -4.51 12.33 5.52
C ALA A 159 -4.71 13.35 6.64
N SER A 160 -4.14 13.10 7.83
CA SER A 160 -4.22 14.02 8.97
C SER A 160 -3.28 15.23 8.85
N GLY A 161 -2.44 15.30 7.81
CA GLY A 161 -1.51 16.39 7.56
C GLY A 161 -0.28 16.41 8.46
N ILE A 162 0.12 15.29 9.03
CA ILE A 162 1.39 15.15 9.74
C ILE A 162 2.57 15.23 8.75
N VAL A 163 2.46 14.56 7.62
CA VAL A 163 3.44 14.60 6.53
C VAL A 163 2.72 14.70 5.18
N PRO A 164 3.35 15.27 4.14
CA PRO A 164 2.74 15.34 2.81
C PRO A 164 2.71 14.00 2.07
N LEU A 165 3.67 13.12 2.34
CA LEU A 165 3.81 11.77 1.80
C LEU A 165 4.50 10.86 2.82
N ALA A 166 4.28 9.56 2.73
CA ALA A 166 4.89 8.58 3.64
C ALA A 166 5.17 7.26 2.91
N GLY A 167 6.23 6.57 3.30
CA GLY A 167 6.61 5.26 2.78
C GLY A 167 5.54 4.20 3.00
N ALA A 168 5.31 3.39 1.98
CA ALA A 168 4.30 2.33 1.95
C ALA A 168 4.75 1.19 1.05
N ASN A 169 4.16 0.00 1.20
CA ASN A 169 4.37 -1.12 0.28
C ASN A 169 3.05 -1.82 -0.05
N ASP A 170 3.03 -2.58 -1.16
CA ASP A 170 1.81 -3.16 -1.73
C ASP A 170 2.07 -4.58 -2.26
N GLY A 171 1.77 -5.58 -1.44
CA GLY A 171 1.85 -7.00 -1.80
C GLY A 171 0.50 -7.60 -2.23
N GLY A 172 -0.62 -6.98 -1.82
CA GLY A 172 -1.98 -7.40 -2.18
C GLY A 172 -2.97 -6.23 -2.28
N GLY A 173 -2.45 -4.99 -2.32
CA GLY A 173 -3.24 -3.76 -2.34
C GLY A 173 -2.81 -2.74 -1.28
N SER A 174 -1.74 -2.99 -0.54
CA SER A 174 -1.44 -2.27 0.70
C SER A 174 -0.89 -0.83 0.54
N ILE A 175 -0.72 -0.30 -0.67
CA ILE A 175 -0.66 1.14 -0.97
C ILE A 175 -2.07 1.62 -1.35
N ARG A 176 -2.74 0.93 -2.26
CA ARG A 176 -4.00 1.32 -2.88
C ARG A 176 -5.19 1.28 -1.93
N ILE A 177 -5.29 0.25 -1.10
CA ILE A 177 -6.35 0.09 -0.09
C ILE A 177 -6.36 1.26 0.89
N PRO A 178 -5.25 1.55 1.63
CA PRO A 178 -5.27 2.67 2.57
C PRO A 178 -5.36 4.04 1.86
N ALA A 179 -4.83 4.20 0.65
CA ALA A 179 -5.04 5.40 -0.13
C ALA A 179 -6.53 5.64 -0.43
N ALA A 180 -7.28 4.58 -0.82
CA ALA A 180 -8.73 4.66 -1.05
C ALA A 180 -9.49 5.00 0.23
N CYS A 181 -9.13 4.38 1.37
CA CYS A 181 -9.79 4.61 2.66
C CYS A 181 -9.56 6.02 3.22
N CYS A 182 -8.42 6.63 2.91
CA CYS A 182 -8.00 7.90 3.50
C CYS A 182 -8.06 9.10 2.54
N GLY A 183 -8.58 8.92 1.32
CA GLY A 183 -8.73 10.01 0.34
C GLY A 183 -7.41 10.50 -0.24
N LEU A 184 -6.48 9.59 -0.50
CA LEU A 184 -5.12 9.84 -0.98
C LEU A 184 -4.87 9.22 -2.36
N PHE A 185 -3.82 9.68 -3.02
CA PHE A 185 -3.26 9.03 -4.18
C PHE A 185 -2.32 7.90 -3.74
N GLY A 186 -2.43 6.73 -4.38
CA GLY A 186 -1.55 5.60 -4.13
C GLY A 186 -1.25 4.84 -5.40
N LEU A 187 0.02 4.79 -5.78
CA LEU A 187 0.53 4.07 -6.96
C LEU A 187 1.35 2.85 -6.51
N ARG A 188 0.98 1.67 -6.99
CA ARG A 188 1.81 0.48 -6.97
C ARG A 188 2.60 0.41 -8.28
N PRO A 189 3.96 0.48 -8.25
CA PRO A 189 4.77 0.36 -9.45
C PRO A 189 4.80 -1.08 -9.97
N SER A 190 5.25 -1.26 -11.22
CA SER A 190 5.52 -2.58 -11.82
C SER A 190 6.53 -3.39 -11.01
N ARG A 191 6.41 -4.72 -11.05
CA ARG A 191 7.42 -5.63 -10.47
C ARG A 191 8.81 -5.30 -11.03
N GLY A 192 9.80 -5.19 -10.16
CA GLY A 192 11.18 -4.85 -10.52
C GLY A 192 11.43 -3.37 -10.80
N ARG A 193 10.41 -2.49 -10.67
CA ARG A 193 10.62 -1.04 -10.82
C ARG A 193 11.37 -0.44 -9.64
N VAL A 194 11.18 -0.97 -8.43
CA VAL A 194 11.76 -0.49 -7.18
C VAL A 194 12.48 -1.66 -6.50
N PRO A 195 13.67 -1.46 -5.91
CA PRO A 195 14.47 -2.51 -5.29
C PRO A 195 13.95 -2.87 -3.90
N LEU A 196 14.35 -4.05 -3.41
CA LEU A 196 14.02 -4.58 -2.08
C LEU A 196 15.25 -4.98 -1.26
N GLY A 197 16.48 -4.80 -1.79
CA GLY A 197 17.73 -5.18 -1.14
C GLY A 197 18.04 -4.38 0.14
N PRO A 198 19.17 -4.70 0.78
CA PRO A 198 20.04 -5.86 0.49
C PRO A 198 19.56 -7.17 1.14
N ARG A 199 18.67 -7.10 2.15
CA ARG A 199 18.22 -8.29 2.90
C ARG A 199 17.28 -9.20 2.10
N LEU A 200 16.45 -8.60 1.25
CA LEU A 200 15.48 -9.31 0.41
C LEU A 200 15.79 -9.04 -1.07
N GLY A 201 15.80 -10.08 -1.91
CA GLY A 201 15.81 -9.90 -3.36
C GLY A 201 14.41 -9.56 -3.88
N GLU A 202 13.42 -10.18 -3.31
CA GLU A 202 12.01 -9.98 -3.60
C GLU A 202 11.16 -10.24 -2.35
N ALA A 203 9.92 -9.77 -2.35
CA ALA A 203 8.93 -10.11 -1.33
C ALA A 203 7.65 -10.64 -2.00
N TRP A 204 7.14 -11.75 -1.46
CA TRP A 204 5.95 -12.42 -1.95
C TRP A 204 6.04 -12.79 -3.44
N GLU A 205 7.13 -13.48 -3.84
CA GLU A 205 7.40 -13.89 -5.24
C GLU A 205 7.37 -12.70 -6.22
N GLY A 206 7.77 -11.51 -5.78
CA GLY A 206 7.72 -10.27 -6.54
C GLY A 206 6.31 -9.67 -6.67
N ALA A 207 5.34 -10.11 -5.86
CA ALA A 207 4.03 -9.46 -5.80
C ALA A 207 4.08 -8.14 -5.03
N SER A 208 5.02 -7.96 -4.11
CA SER A 208 5.19 -6.72 -3.35
C SER A 208 6.06 -5.70 -4.09
N SER A 209 5.69 -4.43 -3.94
CA SER A 209 6.47 -3.27 -4.42
C SER A 209 6.33 -2.13 -3.43
N ASP A 210 7.40 -1.36 -3.25
CA ASP A 210 7.43 -0.17 -2.41
C ASP A 210 7.18 1.12 -3.21
N LEU A 211 6.58 2.10 -2.58
CA LEU A 211 6.51 3.50 -2.99
C LEU A 211 6.00 4.33 -1.79
N VAL A 212 5.18 5.31 -2.04
CA VAL A 212 4.54 6.17 -1.04
C VAL A 212 3.02 6.22 -1.21
N VAL A 213 2.31 6.62 -0.17
CA VAL A 213 1.02 7.28 -0.26
C VAL A 213 1.23 8.79 -0.18
N SER A 214 0.52 9.58 -0.99
CA SER A 214 0.69 11.03 -1.04
C SER A 214 -0.64 11.74 -1.28
N ARG A 215 -0.67 13.05 -1.04
CA ARG A 215 -1.83 13.88 -1.37
C ARG A 215 -1.85 14.30 -2.83
N SER A 216 -0.69 14.59 -3.41
CA SER A 216 -0.56 15.00 -4.81
C SER A 216 0.04 13.89 -5.68
N VAL A 217 -0.36 13.84 -6.94
CA VAL A 217 0.20 12.91 -7.93
C VAL A 217 1.69 13.19 -8.14
N ARG A 218 2.09 14.47 -8.15
CA ARG A 218 3.47 14.86 -8.43
C ARG A 218 4.45 14.43 -7.35
N ASP A 219 4.04 14.36 -6.07
CA ASP A 219 4.89 13.85 -5.00
C ASP A 219 5.21 12.37 -5.18
N SER A 220 4.21 11.55 -5.54
CA SER A 220 4.43 10.13 -5.84
C SER A 220 5.30 9.93 -7.08
N ALA A 221 5.14 10.76 -8.11
CA ALA A 221 5.93 10.70 -9.33
C ALA A 221 7.40 11.05 -9.06
N ALA A 222 7.65 12.16 -8.36
CA ALA A 222 9.01 12.60 -8.01
C ALA A 222 9.70 11.59 -7.06
N MET A 223 8.94 10.98 -6.13
CA MET A 223 9.50 9.93 -5.28
C MET A 223 9.83 8.68 -6.09
N LEU A 224 9.00 8.29 -7.07
CA LEU A 224 9.30 7.18 -7.95
C LEU A 224 10.57 7.45 -8.79
N ASP A 225 10.77 8.69 -9.27
CA ASP A 225 12.03 9.10 -9.93
C ASP A 225 13.25 8.93 -9.01
N ALA A 226 13.10 9.24 -7.72
CA ALA A 226 14.20 9.16 -6.76
C ALA A 226 14.57 7.71 -6.38
N ILE A 227 13.62 6.75 -6.47
CA ILE A 227 13.82 5.42 -5.90
C ILE A 227 13.83 4.28 -6.93
N HIS A 228 13.45 4.51 -8.20
CA HIS A 228 13.38 3.44 -9.19
C HIS A 228 14.75 2.88 -9.57
N GLY A 229 14.73 1.71 -10.22
CA GLY A 229 15.90 1.00 -10.72
C GLY A 229 16.31 -0.16 -9.83
N ALA A 230 16.90 -1.18 -10.42
CA ALA A 230 17.38 -2.36 -9.72
C ALA A 230 18.52 -2.00 -8.74
N ASP A 231 18.69 -2.78 -7.71
CA ASP A 231 19.86 -2.81 -6.85
C ASP A 231 20.82 -3.96 -7.24
N VAL A 232 21.96 -4.04 -6.57
CA VAL A 232 22.95 -5.06 -6.84
C VAL A 232 22.39 -6.44 -6.43
N GLY A 233 22.22 -7.33 -7.41
CA GLY A 233 21.69 -8.68 -7.20
C GLY A 233 20.16 -8.75 -7.23
N ALA A 234 19.45 -7.71 -7.64
CA ALA A 234 18.01 -7.74 -7.82
C ALA A 234 17.58 -8.86 -8.78
N PRO A 235 16.57 -9.68 -8.43
CA PRO A 235 16.09 -10.77 -9.27
C PRO A 235 15.27 -10.29 -10.48
N PHE A 236 14.82 -9.04 -10.45
CA PHE A 236 14.04 -8.41 -11.51
C PHE A 236 14.68 -7.10 -11.95
N GLU A 237 14.80 -6.95 -13.26
CA GLU A 237 15.20 -5.70 -13.90
C GLU A 237 14.17 -5.33 -14.96
N ILE A 238 13.73 -4.09 -14.96
CA ILE A 238 12.74 -3.56 -15.91
C ILE A 238 13.36 -2.38 -16.66
N ARG A 239 12.99 -2.21 -17.92
CA ARG A 239 13.45 -1.06 -18.69
C ARG A 239 13.25 0.24 -17.93
N PRO A 240 14.25 1.12 -17.88
CA PRO A 240 14.10 2.44 -17.29
C PRO A 240 12.98 3.22 -18.01
N PRO A 241 12.36 4.21 -17.36
CA PRO A 241 11.40 5.08 -18.02
C PRO A 241 12.07 5.87 -19.15
N GLU A 242 11.32 6.23 -20.20
CA GLU A 242 11.83 7.05 -21.30
C GLU A 242 12.17 8.48 -20.87
N ARG A 243 11.53 8.95 -19.80
CA ARG A 243 11.73 10.27 -19.18
C ARG A 243 11.34 10.23 -17.71
N PRO A 244 11.70 11.24 -16.91
CA PRO A 244 11.28 11.34 -15.52
C PRO A 244 9.76 11.21 -15.35
N TYR A 245 9.34 10.47 -14.33
CA TYR A 245 7.92 10.28 -14.01
C TYR A 245 7.22 11.59 -13.62
N LEU A 246 7.95 12.51 -12.98
CA LEU A 246 7.43 13.84 -12.66
C LEU A 246 7.00 14.61 -13.91
N ASP A 247 7.76 14.49 -15.00
CA ASP A 247 7.44 15.14 -16.28
C ASP A 247 6.15 14.57 -16.90
N GLU A 248 5.79 13.33 -16.58
CA GLU A 248 4.58 12.69 -17.09
C GLU A 248 3.29 13.26 -16.50
N VAL A 249 3.30 13.76 -15.26
CA VAL A 249 2.10 14.25 -14.54
C VAL A 249 1.42 15.42 -15.28
N GLY A 250 2.21 16.28 -15.92
CA GLY A 250 1.71 17.44 -16.67
C GLY A 250 1.30 17.13 -18.11
N ARG A 251 1.64 15.95 -18.65
CA ARG A 251 1.44 15.61 -20.06
C ARG A 251 0.02 15.14 -20.34
N ASP A 252 -0.44 15.44 -21.54
CA ASP A 252 -1.70 14.90 -22.05
C ASP A 252 -1.59 13.37 -22.23
N PRO A 253 -2.48 12.57 -21.63
CA PRO A 253 -2.53 11.13 -21.87
C PRO A 253 -2.97 10.76 -23.29
N GLY A 254 -3.47 11.70 -24.08
CA GLY A 254 -4.12 11.46 -25.34
C GLY A 254 -5.51 10.83 -25.17
N ARG A 255 -6.11 10.46 -26.27
CA ARG A 255 -7.44 9.81 -26.28
C ARG A 255 -7.29 8.32 -26.00
N LEU A 256 -7.59 7.89 -24.77
CA LEU A 256 -7.43 6.53 -24.31
C LEU A 256 -8.70 5.69 -24.56
N ARG A 257 -8.51 4.39 -24.81
CA ARG A 257 -9.56 3.40 -24.72
C ARG A 257 -9.46 2.71 -23.36
N ILE A 258 -10.48 2.89 -22.52
CA ILE A 258 -10.51 2.45 -21.12
C ILE A 258 -11.65 1.45 -20.94
N ALA A 259 -11.34 0.27 -20.44
CA ALA A 259 -12.36 -0.68 -20.01
C ALA A 259 -12.68 -0.47 -18.54
N PHE A 260 -13.94 -0.74 -18.12
CA PHE A 260 -14.31 -0.72 -16.72
C PHE A 260 -15.22 -1.87 -16.32
N THR A 261 -15.20 -2.22 -15.05
CA THR A 261 -16.19 -3.08 -14.39
C THR A 261 -16.51 -2.60 -12.99
N THR A 262 -17.71 -2.92 -12.52
CA THR A 262 -18.13 -2.76 -11.12
C THR A 262 -18.36 -4.12 -10.44
N ARG A 263 -18.18 -5.23 -11.18
CA ARG A 263 -18.43 -6.58 -10.69
C ARG A 263 -17.19 -7.13 -9.97
N SER A 264 -17.43 -7.76 -8.82
CA SER A 264 -16.36 -8.45 -8.08
C SER A 264 -15.84 -9.66 -8.87
N PRO A 265 -14.52 -9.85 -9.02
CA PRO A 265 -13.95 -11.00 -9.72
C PRO A 265 -14.15 -12.34 -8.98
N ILE A 266 -14.61 -12.31 -7.73
CA ILE A 266 -14.91 -13.49 -6.90
C ILE A 266 -16.40 -13.59 -6.55
N ASP A 267 -17.26 -12.92 -7.31
CA ASP A 267 -18.72 -12.88 -7.16
C ASP A 267 -19.21 -12.51 -5.74
N THR A 268 -18.48 -11.62 -5.07
CA THR A 268 -18.92 -11.02 -3.79
C THR A 268 -19.63 -9.70 -4.03
N ALA A 269 -20.45 -9.28 -3.08
CA ALA A 269 -21.19 -8.03 -3.18
C ALA A 269 -20.24 -6.83 -3.22
N VAL A 270 -20.57 -5.85 -4.06
CA VAL A 270 -19.92 -4.54 -4.14
C VAL A 270 -20.93 -3.49 -3.68
N ASP A 271 -20.49 -2.66 -2.72
CA ASP A 271 -21.32 -1.59 -2.17
C ASP A 271 -21.76 -0.60 -3.26
N PRO A 272 -23.05 -0.17 -3.27
CA PRO A 272 -23.53 0.81 -4.24
C PRO A 272 -22.71 2.09 -4.35
N ALA A 273 -22.09 2.57 -3.26
CA ALA A 273 -21.22 3.74 -3.30
C ALA A 273 -19.94 3.48 -4.11
N CYS A 274 -19.37 2.28 -4.02
CA CYS A 274 -18.21 1.87 -4.83
C CYS A 274 -18.60 1.69 -6.31
N VAL A 275 -19.78 1.17 -6.59
CA VAL A 275 -20.34 1.07 -7.95
C VAL A 275 -20.55 2.47 -8.55
N ARG A 276 -21.18 3.39 -7.80
CA ARG A 276 -21.35 4.79 -8.23
C ARG A 276 -20.00 5.47 -8.52
N ALA A 277 -19.02 5.28 -7.65
CA ALA A 277 -17.69 5.87 -7.84
C ALA A 277 -17.06 5.50 -9.18
N VAL A 278 -17.17 4.23 -9.61
CA VAL A 278 -16.66 3.80 -10.91
C VAL A 278 -17.51 4.33 -12.07
N THR A 279 -18.83 4.28 -11.98
CA THR A 279 -19.71 4.75 -13.07
C THR A 279 -19.62 6.25 -13.30
N GLU A 280 -19.53 7.05 -12.24
CA GLU A 280 -19.30 8.49 -12.33
C GLU A 280 -17.88 8.81 -12.84
N THR A 281 -16.87 8.00 -12.47
CA THR A 281 -15.53 8.13 -13.05
C THR A 281 -15.53 7.80 -14.54
N ALA A 282 -16.26 6.77 -14.98
CA ALA A 282 -16.41 6.45 -16.40
C ALA A 282 -17.04 7.63 -17.18
N THR A 283 -18.07 8.26 -16.62
CA THR A 283 -18.69 9.47 -17.20
C THR A 283 -17.72 10.66 -17.26
N LEU A 284 -16.95 10.89 -16.19
CA LEU A 284 -15.89 11.92 -16.17
C LEU A 284 -14.85 11.67 -17.26
N LEU A 285 -14.38 10.45 -17.41
CA LEU A 285 -13.41 10.09 -18.45
C LEU A 285 -13.95 10.30 -19.86
N GLN A 286 -15.23 9.99 -20.11
CA GLN A 286 -15.89 10.28 -21.37
C GLN A 286 -15.96 11.80 -21.63
N SER A 287 -16.28 12.61 -20.63
CA SER A 287 -16.29 14.07 -20.74
C SER A 287 -14.90 14.67 -21.00
N LEU A 288 -13.84 13.97 -20.58
CA LEU A 288 -12.44 14.31 -20.87
C LEU A 288 -11.96 13.80 -22.25
N GLY A 289 -12.85 13.19 -23.05
CA GLY A 289 -12.58 12.78 -24.41
C GLY A 289 -12.07 11.34 -24.58
N HIS A 290 -12.02 10.53 -23.51
CA HIS A 290 -11.66 9.12 -23.60
C HIS A 290 -12.80 8.26 -24.11
N HIS A 291 -12.49 7.11 -24.71
CA HIS A 291 -13.45 6.08 -25.05
C HIS A 291 -13.55 5.07 -23.88
N VAL A 292 -14.73 5.00 -23.26
CA VAL A 292 -14.94 4.17 -22.06
C VAL A 292 -16.06 3.17 -22.31
N GLU A 293 -15.80 1.88 -22.11
CA GLU A 293 -16.77 0.81 -22.29
C GLU A 293 -16.63 -0.27 -21.22
N GLN A 294 -17.72 -0.99 -20.95
CA GLN A 294 -17.71 -2.09 -19.99
C GLN A 294 -17.05 -3.32 -20.62
N ALA A 295 -15.95 -3.78 -20.02
CA ALA A 295 -15.25 -5.01 -20.42
C ALA A 295 -14.34 -5.48 -19.28
N GLU A 296 -14.04 -6.78 -19.28
CA GLU A 296 -13.20 -7.44 -18.28
C GLU A 296 -12.16 -8.33 -18.97
N PRO A 297 -10.96 -8.52 -18.37
CA PRO A 297 -10.02 -9.52 -18.87
C PRO A 297 -10.55 -10.94 -18.61
N GLU A 298 -10.26 -11.85 -19.52
CA GLU A 298 -10.63 -13.29 -19.42
C GLU A 298 -9.76 -13.99 -18.36
N ILE A 299 -10.07 -13.77 -17.09
CA ILE A 299 -9.35 -14.30 -15.93
C ILE A 299 -10.36 -14.88 -14.94
N ASP A 300 -10.15 -16.14 -14.53
CA ASP A 300 -10.88 -16.74 -13.43
C ASP A 300 -10.42 -16.08 -12.10
N GLY A 301 -11.26 -15.19 -11.58
CA GLY A 301 -10.96 -14.44 -10.36
C GLY A 301 -10.95 -15.31 -9.11
N THR A 302 -11.76 -16.38 -9.07
CA THR A 302 -11.80 -17.34 -7.95
C THR A 302 -10.48 -18.13 -7.89
N GLN A 303 -10.00 -18.62 -9.04
CA GLN A 303 -8.72 -19.31 -9.12
C GLN A 303 -7.55 -18.36 -8.79
N LEU A 304 -7.63 -17.10 -9.25
CA LEU A 304 -6.63 -16.08 -8.91
C LEU A 304 -6.56 -15.83 -7.39
N ALA A 305 -7.71 -15.74 -6.73
CA ALA A 305 -7.81 -15.58 -5.28
C ALA A 305 -7.22 -16.78 -4.52
N GLN A 306 -7.47 -18.00 -4.99
CA GLN A 306 -6.89 -19.22 -4.43
C GLN A 306 -5.36 -19.26 -4.59
N ASP A 307 -4.85 -18.88 -5.76
CA ASP A 307 -3.41 -18.83 -6.02
C ASP A 307 -2.71 -17.75 -5.20
N PHE A 308 -3.37 -16.60 -5.00
CA PHE A 308 -2.87 -15.56 -4.09
C PHE A 308 -2.75 -16.08 -2.67
N LEU A 309 -3.76 -16.80 -2.16
CA LEU A 309 -3.72 -17.35 -0.80
C LEU A 309 -2.75 -18.51 -0.65
N THR A 310 -2.58 -19.33 -1.68
CA THR A 310 -1.56 -20.38 -1.67
C THR A 310 -0.17 -19.77 -1.50
N MET A 311 0.17 -18.73 -2.28
CA MET A 311 1.41 -17.97 -2.08
C MET A 311 1.48 -17.39 -0.67
N TYR A 312 0.43 -16.72 -0.24
CA TYR A 312 0.32 -16.02 1.03
C TYR A 312 0.57 -16.94 2.24
N MET A 313 -0.07 -18.11 2.28
CA MET A 313 0.15 -19.11 3.33
C MET A 313 1.59 -19.65 3.35
N GLY A 314 2.16 -19.90 2.17
CA GLY A 314 3.56 -20.32 2.03
C GLY A 314 4.54 -19.29 2.56
N GLN A 315 4.33 -18.02 2.20
CA GLN A 315 5.16 -16.90 2.68
C GLN A 315 5.05 -16.73 4.20
N VAL A 316 3.84 -16.79 4.77
CA VAL A 316 3.67 -16.67 6.24
C VAL A 316 4.39 -17.79 6.98
N ALA A 317 4.34 -19.03 6.46
CA ALA A 317 5.09 -20.13 7.06
C ALA A 317 6.60 -19.90 7.01
N ALA A 318 7.11 -19.36 5.90
CA ALA A 318 8.51 -19.00 5.74
C ALA A 318 8.92 -17.83 6.64
N ASP A 319 8.08 -16.80 6.75
CA ASP A 319 8.33 -15.62 7.60
C ASP A 319 8.40 -15.99 9.08
N ILE A 320 7.49 -16.85 9.59
CA ILE A 320 7.55 -17.34 10.97
C ILE A 320 8.88 -18.08 11.23
N ALA A 321 9.32 -18.94 10.31
CA ALA A 321 10.58 -19.66 10.42
C ALA A 321 11.80 -18.71 10.35
N HIS A 322 11.76 -17.75 9.43
CA HIS A 322 12.81 -16.74 9.26
C HIS A 322 12.99 -15.89 10.54
N TRP A 323 11.90 -15.34 11.06
CA TRP A 323 11.96 -14.52 12.28
C TRP A 323 12.35 -15.32 13.52
N GLY A 324 12.01 -16.62 13.56
CA GLY A 324 12.53 -17.55 14.56
C GLY A 324 14.04 -17.65 14.53
N ALA A 325 14.63 -17.75 13.33
CA ALA A 325 16.07 -17.85 13.14
C ALA A 325 16.83 -16.52 13.37
N VAL A 326 16.26 -15.40 12.91
CA VAL A 326 16.95 -14.08 12.90
C VAL A 326 16.76 -13.31 14.21
N ALA A 327 15.55 -13.35 14.78
CA ALA A 327 15.17 -12.55 15.96
C ALA A 327 14.78 -13.41 17.18
N GLY A 328 14.90 -14.74 17.12
CA GLY A 328 14.49 -15.64 18.20
C GLY A 328 12.98 -15.65 18.45
N ALA A 329 12.17 -15.21 17.46
CA ALA A 329 10.72 -15.13 17.57
C ALA A 329 10.11 -16.52 17.81
N ARG A 330 9.27 -16.66 18.84
CA ARG A 330 8.55 -17.92 19.09
C ARG A 330 7.20 -17.89 18.40
N GLU A 331 6.81 -19.01 17.79
CA GLU A 331 5.53 -19.10 17.08
C GLU A 331 4.32 -18.68 17.95
N VAL A 332 4.35 -18.94 19.24
CA VAL A 332 3.26 -18.59 20.17
C VAL A 332 3.08 -17.09 20.38
N ASP A 333 4.10 -16.28 20.09
CA ASP A 333 4.07 -14.83 20.27
C ASP A 333 3.45 -14.09 19.07
N PHE A 334 3.29 -14.79 17.91
CA PHE A 334 2.53 -14.29 16.77
C PHE A 334 1.01 -14.31 17.02
N GLU A 335 0.30 -13.44 16.30
CA GLU A 335 -1.17 -13.42 16.35
C GLU A 335 -1.78 -14.77 15.90
N PRO A 336 -2.94 -15.19 16.46
CA PRO A 336 -3.57 -16.46 16.11
C PRO A 336 -3.83 -16.62 14.62
N ASP A 337 -4.23 -15.55 13.91
CA ASP A 337 -4.47 -15.58 12.47
C ASP A 337 -3.19 -15.88 11.69
N THR A 338 -2.07 -15.22 12.06
CA THR A 338 -0.74 -15.48 11.51
C THR A 338 -0.31 -16.92 11.72
N ARG A 339 -0.52 -17.45 12.92
CA ARG A 339 -0.20 -18.84 13.27
C ARG A 339 -1.03 -19.84 12.46
N VAL A 340 -2.33 -19.58 12.26
CA VAL A 340 -3.18 -20.44 11.42
C VAL A 340 -2.71 -20.42 9.96
N LEU A 341 -2.41 -19.25 9.41
CA LEU A 341 -1.85 -19.14 8.06
C LEU A 341 -0.51 -19.89 7.95
N GLY A 342 0.38 -19.75 8.93
CA GLY A 342 1.64 -20.49 8.98
C GLY A 342 1.43 -22.01 9.10
N LEU A 343 0.46 -22.46 9.90
CA LEU A 343 0.09 -23.88 10.01
C LEU A 343 -0.41 -24.43 8.67
N LEU A 344 -1.30 -23.70 7.98
CA LEU A 344 -1.77 -24.07 6.64
C LEU A 344 -0.62 -24.08 5.64
N GLY A 345 0.25 -23.07 5.66
CA GLY A 345 1.42 -22.99 4.78
C GLY A 345 2.36 -24.18 4.90
N ARG A 346 2.61 -24.66 6.12
CA ARG A 346 3.43 -25.88 6.36
C ARG A 346 2.79 -27.17 5.83
N THR A 347 1.50 -27.17 5.54
CA THR A 347 0.82 -28.36 4.98
C THR A 347 0.72 -28.32 3.45
N LEU A 348 1.11 -27.21 2.81
CA LEU A 348 1.17 -27.10 1.35
C LEU A 348 2.24 -28.07 0.80
N LYS A 349 1.88 -28.73 -0.30
CA LYS A 349 2.87 -29.50 -1.06
C LYS A 349 3.64 -28.55 -1.98
N ALA A 350 4.94 -28.74 -2.10
CA ALA A 350 5.78 -27.91 -2.98
C ALA A 350 5.26 -27.86 -4.42
N GLY A 351 4.76 -29.00 -4.95
CA GLY A 351 4.18 -29.05 -6.30
C GLY A 351 2.96 -28.15 -6.46
N ASP A 352 2.07 -28.11 -5.47
CA ASP A 352 0.84 -27.28 -5.52
C ASP A 352 1.21 -25.78 -5.47
N TYR A 353 2.18 -25.41 -4.65
CA TYR A 353 2.72 -24.05 -4.60
C TYR A 353 3.31 -23.62 -5.94
N VAL A 354 4.14 -24.48 -6.55
CA VAL A 354 4.75 -24.20 -7.85
C VAL A 354 3.68 -24.09 -8.95
N LEU A 355 2.64 -24.93 -8.93
CA LEU A 355 1.54 -24.85 -9.89
C LEU A 355 0.74 -23.54 -9.72
N ALA A 356 0.43 -23.12 -8.49
CA ALA A 356 -0.20 -21.84 -8.21
C ALA A 356 0.65 -20.68 -8.76
N ARG A 357 1.96 -20.69 -8.51
CA ARG A 357 2.89 -19.69 -9.02
C ARG A 357 2.97 -19.66 -10.55
N ARG A 358 2.92 -20.80 -11.21
CA ARG A 358 2.91 -20.91 -12.68
C ARG A 358 1.65 -20.28 -13.29
N ARG A 359 0.48 -20.37 -12.65
CA ARG A 359 -0.76 -19.77 -13.13
C ARG A 359 -0.72 -18.23 -13.16
N TRP A 360 0.16 -17.59 -12.40
CA TRP A 360 0.38 -16.14 -12.51
C TRP A 360 0.76 -15.70 -13.94
N ASN A 361 1.50 -16.57 -14.67
CA ASN A 361 1.81 -16.30 -16.08
C ASN A 361 0.56 -16.37 -16.97
N VAL A 362 -0.41 -17.21 -16.63
CA VAL A 362 -1.69 -17.27 -17.36
C VAL A 362 -2.44 -15.96 -17.20
N TYR A 363 -2.54 -15.45 -15.96
CA TYR A 363 -3.17 -14.17 -15.68
C TYR A 363 -2.44 -13.00 -16.33
N ALA A 364 -1.11 -12.96 -16.24
CA ALA A 364 -0.30 -11.92 -16.84
C ALA A 364 -0.46 -11.88 -18.37
N ARG A 365 -0.52 -13.05 -19.04
CA ARG A 365 -0.76 -13.14 -20.49
C ARG A 365 -2.19 -12.76 -20.87
N ALA A 366 -3.19 -13.13 -20.09
CA ALA A 366 -4.59 -12.74 -20.33
C ALA A 366 -4.75 -11.21 -20.19
N LEU A 367 -4.20 -10.63 -19.12
CA LEU A 367 -4.20 -9.18 -18.91
C LEU A 367 -3.37 -8.46 -20.00
N GLY A 368 -2.24 -9.03 -20.44
CA GLY A 368 -1.44 -8.49 -21.54
C GLY A 368 -2.22 -8.44 -22.86
N ARG A 369 -2.97 -9.50 -23.22
CA ARG A 369 -3.87 -9.48 -24.40
C ARG A 369 -4.99 -8.45 -24.26
N PHE A 370 -5.55 -8.32 -23.07
CA PHE A 370 -6.56 -7.29 -22.77
C PHE A 370 -6.01 -5.88 -23.01
N HIS A 371 -4.78 -5.60 -22.58
CA HIS A 371 -4.12 -4.32 -22.79
C HIS A 371 -3.67 -4.05 -24.24
N GLN A 372 -3.72 -5.01 -25.14
CA GLN A 372 -3.59 -4.73 -26.60
C GLN A 372 -4.80 -3.95 -27.14
N ARG A 373 -5.95 -4.08 -26.50
CA ARG A 373 -7.20 -3.39 -26.88
C ARG A 373 -7.51 -2.18 -26.00
N TYR A 374 -7.21 -2.26 -24.70
CA TYR A 374 -7.53 -1.24 -23.72
C TYR A 374 -6.25 -0.70 -23.08
N ALA A 375 -6.07 0.62 -23.13
CA ALA A 375 -4.93 1.26 -22.50
C ALA A 375 -4.94 1.10 -20.98
N LEU A 376 -6.14 1.16 -20.36
CA LEU A 376 -6.35 1.07 -18.92
C LEU A 376 -7.58 0.23 -18.58
N TYR A 377 -7.54 -0.35 -17.37
CA TYR A 377 -8.65 -1.07 -16.77
C TYR A 377 -9.07 -0.38 -15.46
N LEU A 378 -10.31 0.13 -15.40
CA LEU A 378 -10.90 0.83 -14.26
C LEU A 378 -11.77 -0.13 -13.46
N THR A 379 -11.57 -0.18 -12.15
CA THR A 379 -12.37 -0.97 -11.19
C THR A 379 -12.60 -0.16 -9.90
N PRO A 380 -13.48 -0.59 -9.00
CA PRO A 380 -13.38 -0.15 -7.62
C PRO A 380 -11.99 -0.49 -7.07
N THR A 381 -11.45 0.30 -6.13
CA THR A 381 -10.28 -0.13 -5.34
C THR A 381 -10.72 -1.14 -4.28
N LEU A 382 -11.86 -0.89 -3.64
CA LEU A 382 -12.46 -1.68 -2.58
C LEU A 382 -13.90 -2.05 -2.93
N ALA A 383 -14.39 -3.16 -2.39
CA ALA A 383 -15.79 -3.55 -2.54
C ALA A 383 -16.74 -2.81 -1.56
N CYS A 384 -16.23 -2.07 -0.59
CA CYS A 384 -17.04 -1.31 0.37
C CYS A 384 -16.24 -0.09 0.91
N PRO A 385 -16.92 0.92 1.48
CA PRO A 385 -16.28 1.97 2.27
C PRO A 385 -15.47 1.40 3.44
N PRO A 386 -14.60 2.21 4.09
CA PRO A 386 -13.81 1.77 5.24
C PRO A 386 -14.68 1.09 6.30
N VAL A 387 -14.31 -0.13 6.71
CA VAL A 387 -15.05 -0.89 7.72
C VAL A 387 -14.80 -0.36 9.14
N ALA A 388 -15.71 -0.61 10.07
CA ALA A 388 -15.50 -0.28 11.47
C ALA A 388 -14.31 -1.05 12.07
N ILE A 389 -13.62 -0.46 13.02
CA ILE A 389 -12.56 -1.13 13.79
C ILE A 389 -13.17 -2.33 14.51
N GLY A 390 -12.48 -3.47 14.46
CA GLY A 390 -12.94 -4.73 15.03
C GLY A 390 -13.96 -5.50 14.16
N ALA A 391 -14.45 -4.93 13.05
CA ALA A 391 -15.46 -5.58 12.21
C ALA A 391 -15.00 -6.90 11.56
N LEU A 392 -13.69 -7.08 11.42
CA LEU A 392 -13.10 -8.31 10.88
C LEU A 392 -12.58 -9.26 11.98
N GLU A 393 -12.83 -8.96 13.25
CA GLU A 393 -12.52 -9.89 14.33
C GLU A 393 -13.43 -11.12 14.29
N LEU A 394 -12.84 -12.29 14.46
CA LEU A 394 -13.59 -13.54 14.54
C LEU A 394 -14.52 -13.55 15.78
N PRO A 395 -15.75 -14.06 15.66
CA PRO A 395 -16.62 -14.33 16.81
C PRO A 395 -15.95 -15.20 17.87
N ARG A 396 -16.35 -15.07 19.14
CA ARG A 396 -15.72 -15.78 20.26
C ARG A 396 -15.62 -17.30 20.05
N TRP A 397 -16.64 -17.92 19.47
CA TRP A 397 -16.65 -19.36 19.21
C TRP A 397 -15.67 -19.78 18.10
N GLN A 398 -15.51 -18.96 17.04
CA GLN A 398 -14.51 -19.20 16.01
C GLN A 398 -13.10 -19.00 16.55
N ARG A 399 -12.86 -18.01 17.42
CA ARG A 399 -11.57 -17.85 18.13
C ARG A 399 -11.26 -19.07 19.00
N ALA A 400 -12.23 -19.64 19.71
CA ALA A 400 -12.03 -20.86 20.50
C ALA A 400 -11.68 -22.06 19.59
N ALA A 401 -12.38 -22.22 18.47
CA ALA A 401 -12.07 -23.25 17.47
C ALA A 401 -10.68 -23.05 16.85
N GLN A 402 -10.30 -21.82 16.56
CA GLN A 402 -8.96 -21.47 16.08
C GLN A 402 -7.86 -21.88 17.10
N HIS A 403 -8.04 -21.59 18.37
CA HIS A 403 -7.11 -22.00 19.43
C HIS A 403 -7.00 -23.52 19.54
N LEU A 404 -8.12 -24.24 19.46
CA LEU A 404 -8.13 -25.71 19.50
C LEU A 404 -7.39 -26.29 18.29
N LEU A 405 -7.61 -25.75 17.11
CA LEU A 405 -6.97 -26.14 15.87
C LEU A 405 -5.45 -25.94 15.93
N LEU A 406 -5.00 -24.82 16.47
CA LEU A 406 -3.57 -24.55 16.72
C LEU A 406 -2.97 -25.50 17.73
N ALA A 407 -3.69 -25.82 18.82
CA ALA A 407 -3.23 -26.76 19.87
C ALA A 407 -3.07 -28.19 19.34
N LEU A 408 -3.97 -28.61 18.44
CA LEU A 408 -3.96 -29.96 17.85
C LEU A 408 -3.02 -30.10 16.64
N GLY A 409 -2.49 -29.00 16.10
CA GLY A 409 -1.69 -29.03 14.87
C GLY A 409 -2.45 -29.55 13.65
N ALA A 410 -3.79 -29.41 13.63
CA ALA A 410 -4.70 -30.10 12.72
C ALA A 410 -4.80 -29.46 11.31
N GLY A 411 -3.75 -28.76 10.84
CA GLY A 411 -3.76 -28.08 9.54
C GLY A 411 -4.09 -28.99 8.35
N ARG A 412 -3.70 -30.25 8.39
CA ARG A 412 -4.01 -31.22 7.32
C ARG A 412 -5.50 -31.53 7.17
N LEU A 413 -6.28 -31.44 8.25
CA LEU A 413 -7.73 -31.70 8.21
C LEU A 413 -8.49 -30.58 7.51
N LEU A 414 -7.89 -29.38 7.40
CA LEU A 414 -8.50 -28.22 6.73
C LEU A 414 -8.31 -28.27 5.20
N HIS A 415 -7.25 -28.94 4.72
CA HIS A 415 -7.03 -29.14 3.30
C HIS A 415 -8.02 -30.20 2.76
N GLY A 416 -8.90 -29.81 1.85
CA GLY A 416 -9.89 -30.68 1.23
C GLY A 416 -11.32 -30.54 1.80
N SER A 417 -11.51 -29.70 2.82
CA SER A 417 -12.84 -29.45 3.41
C SER A 417 -13.59 -28.26 2.78
N GLY A 418 -13.03 -27.58 1.76
CA GLY A 418 -13.59 -26.34 1.22
C GLY A 418 -13.42 -25.11 2.14
N ILE A 419 -12.88 -25.30 3.34
CA ILE A 419 -12.69 -24.24 4.33
C ILE A 419 -11.65 -23.20 3.82
N VAL A 420 -10.61 -23.64 3.10
CA VAL A 420 -9.60 -22.74 2.56
C VAL A 420 -10.20 -21.81 1.50
N GLU A 421 -11.06 -22.34 0.61
CA GLU A 421 -11.77 -21.55 -0.39
C GLU A 421 -12.73 -20.56 0.26
N GLN A 422 -13.44 -21.00 1.31
CA GLN A 422 -14.35 -20.11 2.06
C GLN A 422 -13.57 -19.00 2.79
N LEU A 423 -12.48 -19.32 3.46
CA LEU A 423 -11.60 -18.34 4.11
C LEU A 423 -11.02 -17.34 3.10
N ALA A 424 -10.65 -17.83 1.90
CA ALA A 424 -10.22 -17.01 0.79
C ALA A 424 -11.26 -15.97 0.42
N ARG A 425 -12.46 -16.45 0.17
CA ARG A 425 -13.58 -15.62 -0.26
C ARG A 425 -13.95 -14.58 0.79
N GLU A 426 -14.01 -14.99 2.06
CA GLU A 426 -14.32 -14.09 3.18
C GLU A 426 -13.22 -13.05 3.40
N SER A 427 -11.94 -13.45 3.37
CA SER A 427 -10.80 -12.57 3.58
C SER A 427 -10.64 -11.52 2.47
N LEU A 428 -10.96 -11.88 1.21
CA LEU A 428 -10.84 -11.00 0.05
C LEU A 428 -12.14 -10.29 -0.31
N ALA A 429 -13.27 -10.63 0.31
CA ALA A 429 -14.59 -10.06 -0.05
C ALA A 429 -14.64 -8.52 -0.03
N LYS A 430 -13.87 -7.88 0.84
CA LYS A 430 -13.81 -6.42 0.96
C LYS A 430 -12.78 -5.77 0.03
N VAL A 431 -11.82 -6.56 -0.46
CA VAL A 431 -10.67 -6.09 -1.25
C VAL A 431 -10.41 -6.96 -2.50
N PRO A 432 -11.43 -7.36 -3.29
CA PRO A 432 -11.29 -8.38 -4.33
C PRO A 432 -10.56 -7.90 -5.59
N PHE A 433 -10.33 -6.60 -5.74
CA PHE A 433 -9.86 -5.99 -7.00
C PHE A 433 -8.35 -5.79 -7.08
N THR A 434 -7.65 -5.80 -5.95
CA THR A 434 -6.24 -5.32 -5.90
C THR A 434 -5.23 -6.38 -6.30
N GLN A 435 -5.48 -7.68 -6.01
CA GLN A 435 -4.51 -8.78 -6.16
C GLN A 435 -4.11 -9.05 -7.62
N LEU A 436 -4.98 -8.73 -8.59
CA LEU A 436 -4.68 -8.90 -10.00
C LEU A 436 -3.37 -8.20 -10.40
N ALA A 437 -3.20 -6.94 -10.03
CA ALA A 437 -1.99 -6.18 -10.33
C ALA A 437 -0.75 -6.76 -9.62
N ASN A 438 -0.90 -7.28 -8.40
CA ASN A 438 0.20 -7.89 -7.66
C ASN A 438 0.70 -9.18 -8.32
N LEU A 439 -0.21 -10.11 -8.67
CA LEU A 439 0.16 -11.39 -9.27
C LEU A 439 0.72 -11.23 -10.69
N THR A 440 0.14 -10.32 -11.47
CA THR A 440 0.60 -10.04 -12.85
C THR A 440 1.85 -9.15 -12.89
N GLY A 441 2.14 -8.45 -11.78
CA GLY A 441 3.26 -7.52 -11.68
C GLY A 441 3.01 -6.17 -12.36
N THR A 442 1.80 -5.90 -12.85
CA THR A 442 1.46 -4.66 -13.55
C THR A 442 1.33 -3.47 -12.59
N PRO A 443 1.59 -2.23 -13.07
CA PRO A 443 1.38 -1.05 -12.25
C PRO A 443 -0.12 -0.78 -12.09
N ALA A 444 -0.50 -0.27 -10.91
CA ALA A 444 -1.88 0.12 -10.61
C ALA A 444 -1.93 1.28 -9.65
N MET A 445 -2.92 2.16 -9.79
CA MET A 445 -3.11 3.30 -8.89
C MET A 445 -4.52 3.33 -8.32
N SER A 446 -4.66 3.88 -7.12
CA SER A 446 -5.93 4.31 -6.53
C SER A 446 -6.01 5.84 -6.53
N VAL A 447 -7.11 6.36 -7.07
CA VAL A 447 -7.36 7.81 -7.18
C VAL A 447 -8.60 8.17 -6.37
N PRO A 448 -8.53 9.15 -5.43
CA PRO A 448 -9.60 9.44 -4.47
C PRO A 448 -10.65 10.40 -5.05
N LEU A 449 -11.36 9.99 -6.09
CA LEU A 449 -12.27 10.86 -6.83
C LEU A 449 -13.63 11.06 -6.15
N HIS A 450 -14.03 10.19 -5.22
CA HIS A 450 -15.38 10.16 -4.66
C HIS A 450 -15.39 10.15 -3.15
N THR A 451 -16.58 10.41 -2.60
CA THR A 451 -16.91 10.28 -1.18
C THR A 451 -18.29 9.62 -1.05
N THR A 452 -18.54 8.96 0.05
CA THR A 452 -19.88 8.52 0.44
C THR A 452 -20.73 9.74 0.84
N ASP A 453 -22.03 9.53 1.01
CA ASP A 453 -22.97 10.58 1.42
C ASP A 453 -22.65 11.10 2.84
N ASP A 454 -22.04 10.26 3.69
CA ASP A 454 -21.52 10.61 5.03
C ASP A 454 -20.07 11.11 5.03
N GLY A 455 -19.49 11.37 3.86
CA GLY A 455 -18.20 12.06 3.69
C GLY A 455 -16.95 11.17 3.72
N LEU A 456 -17.08 9.85 3.76
CA LEU A 456 -15.95 8.94 3.72
C LEU A 456 -15.35 8.88 2.30
N PRO A 457 -14.02 8.91 2.15
CA PRO A 457 -13.38 8.78 0.84
C PRO A 457 -13.64 7.41 0.19
N ILE A 458 -13.76 7.43 -1.14
CA ILE A 458 -13.78 6.24 -1.99
C ILE A 458 -12.78 6.43 -3.12
N GLY A 459 -11.85 5.48 -3.23
CA GLY A 459 -10.89 5.39 -4.32
C GLY A 459 -11.40 4.51 -5.45
N VAL A 460 -11.05 4.87 -6.68
CA VAL A 460 -11.18 4.02 -7.86
C VAL A 460 -9.80 3.58 -8.34
N GLN A 461 -9.70 2.38 -8.86
CA GLN A 461 -8.43 1.78 -9.29
C GLN A 461 -8.29 1.79 -10.80
N PHE A 462 -7.09 2.17 -11.27
CA PHE A 462 -6.69 1.97 -12.66
C PHE A 462 -5.49 1.02 -12.72
N ILE A 463 -5.55 0.06 -13.64
CA ILE A 463 -4.45 -0.88 -13.94
C ILE A 463 -4.00 -0.60 -15.37
N ALA A 464 -2.69 -0.50 -15.59
CA ALA A 464 -2.08 -0.35 -16.91
C ALA A 464 -1.27 -1.60 -17.30
N ALA A 465 -0.84 -1.69 -18.55
CA ALA A 465 0.09 -2.71 -18.99
C ALA A 465 1.42 -2.62 -18.22
N PHE A 466 2.13 -3.73 -18.14
CA PHE A 466 3.43 -3.80 -17.42
C PHE A 466 4.40 -2.73 -17.93
N GLY A 467 4.99 -1.99 -16.99
CA GLY A 467 5.96 -0.91 -17.26
C GLY A 467 5.34 0.42 -17.69
N ARG A 468 4.00 0.59 -17.62
CA ARG A 468 3.29 1.79 -18.07
C ARG A 468 2.85 2.69 -16.92
N GLU A 469 3.72 2.92 -15.96
CA GLU A 469 3.55 3.93 -14.92
C GLU A 469 3.37 5.34 -15.50
N ASP A 470 4.05 5.64 -16.61
CA ASP A 470 3.93 6.89 -17.35
C ASP A 470 2.48 7.23 -17.69
N LEU A 471 1.76 6.25 -18.24
CA LEU A 471 0.36 6.43 -18.66
C LEU A 471 -0.57 6.64 -17.45
N LEU A 472 -0.34 5.89 -16.35
CA LEU A 472 -1.08 6.08 -15.10
C LEU A 472 -0.88 7.49 -14.54
N LEU A 473 0.35 7.98 -14.52
CA LEU A 473 0.68 9.31 -13.99
C LEU A 473 0.13 10.45 -14.87
N ARG A 474 0.14 10.31 -16.21
CA ARG A 474 -0.51 11.27 -17.11
C ARG A 474 -2.01 11.34 -16.84
N LEU A 475 -2.69 10.18 -16.77
CA LEU A 475 -4.12 10.16 -16.45
C LEU A 475 -4.41 10.69 -15.04
N ALA A 476 -3.60 10.31 -14.05
CA ALA A 476 -3.77 10.80 -12.68
C ALA A 476 -3.64 12.34 -12.61
N GLY A 477 -2.67 12.92 -13.30
CA GLY A 477 -2.51 14.37 -13.39
C GLY A 477 -3.69 15.05 -14.11
N GLN A 478 -4.24 14.45 -15.16
CA GLN A 478 -5.45 14.94 -15.81
C GLN A 478 -6.67 14.90 -14.86
N LEU A 479 -6.86 13.80 -14.13
CA LEU A 479 -7.94 13.63 -13.17
C LEU A 479 -7.79 14.59 -11.97
N GLU A 480 -6.57 14.79 -11.46
CA GLU A 480 -6.29 15.74 -10.38
C GLU A 480 -6.66 17.18 -10.76
N ARG A 481 -6.40 17.58 -12.00
CA ARG A 481 -6.83 18.90 -12.52
C ARG A 481 -8.34 18.98 -12.73
N ALA A 482 -8.96 17.92 -13.23
CA ALA A 482 -10.41 17.90 -13.53
C ALA A 482 -11.28 17.81 -12.25
N LYS A 483 -10.83 17.10 -11.24
CA LYS A 483 -11.55 16.91 -9.96
C LYS A 483 -10.55 16.91 -8.80
N PRO A 484 -10.07 18.10 -8.36
CA PRO A 484 -9.03 18.23 -7.33
C PRO A 484 -9.44 17.63 -6.00
N TRP A 485 -8.51 16.90 -5.37
CA TRP A 485 -8.71 16.26 -4.05
C TRP A 485 -7.68 16.68 -3.00
N ALA A 486 -6.53 17.23 -3.41
CA ALA A 486 -5.40 17.50 -2.51
C ALA A 486 -5.74 18.47 -1.36
N GLN A 487 -6.79 19.29 -1.52
CA GLN A 487 -7.25 20.24 -0.51
C GLN A 487 -8.31 19.66 0.45
N ARG A 488 -8.85 18.48 0.15
CA ARG A 488 -9.80 17.84 1.07
C ARG A 488 -9.07 17.35 2.32
N ARG A 489 -9.56 17.73 3.49
CA ARG A 489 -8.99 17.41 4.79
C ARG A 489 -10.05 16.85 5.73
N PRO A 490 -9.70 15.84 6.55
CA PRO A 490 -10.54 15.44 7.66
C PRO A 490 -10.56 16.52 8.75
N ALA A 491 -11.68 16.63 9.47
CA ALA A 491 -11.83 17.51 10.63
C ALA A 491 -11.21 16.84 11.88
N LEU A 492 -9.91 17.09 12.15
CA LEU A 492 -9.16 16.55 13.29
C LEU A 492 -8.56 17.66 14.14
#